data_fef9080673324038f2f31925fb6f0cfd
#
_entry.id   fef9080673324038f2f31925fb6f0cfd
#
_cell.length_a   1.000
_cell.length_b   1.000
_cell.length_c   1.000
_cell.angle_alpha   90.00
_cell.angle_beta   90.00
_cell.angle_gamma   90.00
#
_symmetry.space_group_name_H-M   'P 1'
#
loop_
_entity.id
_entity.type
_entity.pdbx_description
1 polymer ?
#
loop_
_entity_poly.entity_id
_entity_poly.type
_entity_poly.pdbx_seq_one_letter_code
_entity_poly.pdbx_strand_id
1 'polypeptide(L)'
;GPNDPHNPTDPINPNDPNSPKYPATDQWKKDVTSTVKYVVSDGKVAAPADHVEKATWTRTLTLDKVTGKELSATPWASDKTAYAEVPTPGLTGYYADKASVASKTVTQENLEETVTYKPLGNLVPKPVTPNDPHFPSTPDVKYPNDPTDPTKPGQPVVPDVPGYKPYLPDPKDPTKPGQPIQPGTPVTPEDPGKDTPIIYVPKTNDVTQPTKQTVTFEGAGSTTPKDDVQSDYTFTGKKNQADGTTTWTENSHDYGKVKVPVVEHYYADKAEAGGKTVTPEHPEATDKVVYKELGKIIPVDPDGNPIPNAPTPQYTNDPNDPTKGGVTPTPVIPGYVTDIPNVTPSNPGTDTPVVYRKADQKAVITYVDQTTGQTLANDQIGGKSGEAINYSTADK
;
A
#
# COMPACT_ATOMS: atom_id res chain seq x y z
N GLY A 1 -39.06 -63.76 58.16
CA GLY A 1 -40.28 -63.44 58.87
C GLY A 1 -41.48 -63.29 57.96
N PRO A 2 -42.68 -63.10 58.42
CA PRO A 2 -43.86 -63.00 57.58
C PRO A 2 -43.93 -61.77 56.72
N ASN A 3 -43.05 -60.80 56.95
CA ASN A 3 -42.96 -59.53 56.17
C ASN A 3 -41.76 -59.49 55.20
N ASP A 4 -40.96 -60.58 55.11
CA ASP A 4 -39.81 -60.62 54.22
C ASP A 4 -40.25 -60.96 52.79
N PRO A 5 -39.68 -60.38 51.74
CA PRO A 5 -39.91 -60.75 50.35
C PRO A 5 -39.49 -62.19 50.07
N HIS A 6 -40.36 -62.91 49.34
CA HIS A 6 -40.12 -64.30 48.96
C HIS A 6 -40.05 -64.44 47.43
N ASN A 7 -39.41 -65.54 46.95
CA ASN A 7 -39.43 -65.83 45.51
C ASN A 7 -40.87 -66.15 45.06
N PRO A 8 -41.25 -65.65 43.86
CA PRO A 8 -42.61 -65.88 43.36
C PRO A 8 -42.97 -67.36 43.10
N THR A 9 -41.99 -68.20 43.02
CA THR A 9 -42.20 -69.65 42.83
C THR A 9 -42.28 -70.48 44.13
N ASP A 10 -41.99 -69.83 45.25
CA ASP A 10 -42.02 -70.50 46.55
C ASP A 10 -43.46 -70.69 47.02
N PRO A 11 -43.81 -71.90 47.65
CA PRO A 11 -45.10 -72.07 48.26
C PRO A 11 -45.22 -71.19 49.51
N ILE A 12 -46.43 -70.68 49.75
CA ILE A 12 -46.73 -69.88 50.96
C ILE A 12 -46.51 -70.70 52.21
N ASN A 13 -46.90 -71.97 52.18
CA ASN A 13 -46.58 -72.95 53.21
C ASN A 13 -45.42 -73.83 52.71
N PRO A 14 -44.22 -73.71 53.26
CA PRO A 14 -43.07 -74.46 52.79
C PRO A 14 -43.15 -75.97 52.98
N ASN A 15 -44.04 -76.44 53.84
CA ASN A 15 -44.26 -77.84 54.12
C ASN A 15 -45.31 -78.49 53.22
N ASP A 16 -46.00 -77.72 52.38
CA ASP A 16 -47.03 -78.19 51.45
C ASP A 16 -46.69 -77.79 50.01
N PRO A 17 -46.25 -78.77 49.17
CA PRO A 17 -45.90 -78.44 47.76
C PRO A 17 -47.14 -78.08 46.95
N ASN A 18 -48.36 -78.27 47.40
CA ASN A 18 -49.60 -77.86 46.75
C ASN A 18 -50.15 -76.54 47.32
N SER A 19 -49.45 -75.92 48.23
CA SER A 19 -49.77 -74.56 48.71
C SER A 19 -49.78 -73.58 47.62
N PRO A 20 -50.62 -72.50 47.65
CA PRO A 20 -50.51 -71.39 46.81
C PRO A 20 -49.09 -70.75 46.86
N LYS A 21 -48.65 -70.27 45.79
CA LYS A 21 -47.30 -69.63 45.65
C LYS A 21 -47.42 -68.14 45.92
N TYR A 22 -46.30 -67.57 46.36
CA TYR A 22 -46.18 -66.13 46.47
C TYR A 22 -46.42 -65.49 45.10
N PRO A 23 -46.97 -64.24 45.04
CA PRO A 23 -47.19 -63.51 43.80
C PRO A 23 -45.91 -63.14 43.17
N ALA A 24 -45.96 -62.90 41.87
CA ALA A 24 -44.82 -62.34 41.09
C ALA A 24 -44.30 -61.04 41.73
N THR A 25 -43.01 -60.85 41.68
CA THR A 25 -42.33 -59.69 42.30
C THR A 25 -42.94 -58.40 41.90
N ASP A 26 -43.35 -58.23 40.61
CA ASP A 26 -43.93 -57.00 40.06
C ASP A 26 -45.28 -56.63 40.69
N GLN A 27 -45.90 -57.49 41.46
CA GLN A 27 -47.13 -57.22 42.22
C GLN A 27 -46.88 -56.34 43.46
N TRP A 28 -45.65 -56.30 43.95
CA TRP A 28 -45.33 -55.58 45.18
C TRP A 28 -44.06 -54.74 45.08
N LYS A 29 -43.22 -54.88 44.01
CA LYS A 29 -41.98 -54.14 43.77
C LYS A 29 -41.87 -53.76 42.30
N LYS A 30 -41.52 -52.53 42.05
CA LYS A 30 -41.31 -52.02 40.71
C LYS A 30 -40.12 -51.11 40.73
N ASP A 31 -39.12 -51.40 39.87
CA ASP A 31 -37.98 -50.51 39.60
C ASP A 31 -38.32 -49.64 38.42
N VAL A 32 -38.04 -48.38 38.56
CA VAL A 32 -38.12 -47.35 37.46
C VAL A 32 -36.80 -46.56 37.34
N THR A 33 -36.58 -46.06 36.24
CA THR A 33 -35.35 -45.27 35.94
C THR A 33 -35.70 -43.92 35.40
N SER A 34 -34.80 -42.96 35.65
CA SER A 34 -34.73 -41.72 34.93
C SER A 34 -33.40 -41.72 34.20
N THR A 35 -33.43 -41.64 32.86
CA THR A 35 -32.26 -41.71 32.01
C THR A 35 -32.04 -40.38 31.31
N VAL A 36 -30.84 -39.85 31.40
CA VAL A 36 -30.38 -38.75 30.55
C VAL A 36 -29.51 -39.36 29.46
N LYS A 37 -29.96 -39.21 28.24
CA LYS A 37 -29.21 -39.64 27.05
C LYS A 37 -28.46 -38.47 26.46
N TYR A 38 -27.28 -38.74 25.94
CA TYR A 38 -26.43 -37.76 25.29
C TYR A 38 -26.20 -38.15 23.83
N VAL A 39 -26.44 -37.20 22.92
CA VAL A 39 -26.35 -37.43 21.48
C VAL A 39 -25.42 -36.38 20.87
N VAL A 40 -24.51 -36.82 20.04
CA VAL A 40 -23.64 -35.94 19.23
C VAL A 40 -24.22 -35.85 17.82
N SER A 41 -24.64 -34.67 17.41
CA SER A 41 -25.41 -34.46 16.18
C SER A 41 -24.68 -34.88 14.90
N ASP A 42 -23.36 -34.69 14.82
CA ASP A 42 -22.56 -35.09 13.65
C ASP A 42 -21.95 -36.49 13.75
N GLY A 43 -22.11 -37.15 14.91
CA GLY A 43 -21.62 -38.51 15.11
C GLY A 43 -20.10 -38.71 15.03
N LYS A 44 -19.33 -37.63 15.05
CA LYS A 44 -17.86 -37.71 14.85
C LYS A 44 -17.08 -38.10 16.09
N VAL A 45 -17.64 -37.91 17.25
CA VAL A 45 -17.05 -38.26 18.54
C VAL A 45 -18.05 -39.06 19.38
N ALA A 46 -17.55 -39.81 20.35
CA ALA A 46 -18.40 -40.54 21.29
C ALA A 46 -19.12 -39.55 22.21
N ALA A 47 -20.43 -39.76 22.39
CA ALA A 47 -21.19 -39.03 23.37
C ALA A 47 -20.83 -39.52 24.80
N PRO A 48 -21.05 -38.69 25.83
CA PRO A 48 -21.01 -39.16 27.20
C PRO A 48 -21.96 -40.35 27.40
N ALA A 49 -21.61 -41.25 28.30
CA ALA A 49 -22.47 -42.37 28.66
C ALA A 49 -23.78 -41.87 29.28
N ASP A 50 -24.86 -42.62 29.05
CA ASP A 50 -26.14 -42.31 29.67
C ASP A 50 -25.99 -42.17 31.20
N HIS A 51 -26.69 -41.18 31.75
CA HIS A 51 -26.80 -41.03 33.20
C HIS A 51 -28.12 -41.64 33.63
N VAL A 52 -28.04 -42.70 34.43
CA VAL A 52 -29.21 -43.45 34.89
C VAL A 52 -29.33 -43.34 36.39
N GLU A 53 -30.50 -42.93 36.87
CA GLU A 53 -30.87 -42.94 38.29
C GLU A 53 -32.09 -43.81 38.45
N LYS A 54 -32.08 -44.63 39.50
CA LYS A 54 -33.10 -45.63 39.77
C LYS A 54 -33.95 -45.24 40.99
N ALA A 55 -35.27 -45.51 40.92
CA ALA A 55 -36.18 -45.45 42.05
C ALA A 55 -36.91 -46.79 42.17
N THR A 56 -37.21 -47.15 43.37
CA THR A 56 -37.91 -48.40 43.64
C THR A 56 -39.22 -48.09 44.35
N TRP A 57 -40.30 -48.54 43.74
CA TRP A 57 -41.62 -48.49 44.28
C TRP A 57 -41.93 -49.79 44.93
N THR A 58 -42.50 -49.79 46.18
CA THR A 58 -42.89 -50.98 46.91
C THR A 58 -44.25 -50.73 47.50
N ARG A 59 -44.96 -51.85 47.79
CA ARG A 59 -46.17 -51.94 48.60
C ARG A 59 -46.17 -53.21 49.35
N THR A 60 -46.99 -53.28 50.41
CA THR A 60 -47.18 -54.48 51.18
C THR A 60 -48.49 -55.16 50.77
N LEU A 61 -48.41 -56.42 50.38
CA LEU A 61 -49.54 -57.25 50.08
C LEU A 61 -49.83 -58.14 51.32
N THR A 62 -51.07 -58.20 51.69
CA THR A 62 -51.54 -59.16 52.71
C THR A 62 -52.28 -60.26 51.99
N LEU A 63 -51.82 -61.53 52.16
CA LEU A 63 -52.34 -62.71 51.47
C LEU A 63 -53.04 -63.63 52.43
N ASP A 64 -54.13 -64.32 51.98
CA ASP A 64 -54.70 -65.42 52.63
C ASP A 64 -53.79 -66.63 52.51
N LYS A 65 -53.37 -67.22 53.64
CA LYS A 65 -52.46 -68.40 53.68
C LYS A 65 -53.04 -69.60 52.99
N VAL A 66 -54.37 -69.77 53.04
CA VAL A 66 -55.04 -70.95 52.52
C VAL A 66 -55.30 -70.81 51.01
N THR A 67 -55.81 -69.72 50.57
CA THR A 67 -56.26 -69.50 49.19
C THR A 67 -55.20 -68.79 48.31
N GLY A 68 -54.23 -68.14 48.94
CA GLY A 68 -53.25 -67.30 48.24
C GLY A 68 -53.81 -65.99 47.70
N LYS A 69 -55.07 -65.69 48.00
CA LYS A 69 -55.70 -64.45 47.52
C LYS A 69 -55.21 -63.23 48.27
N GLU A 70 -55.07 -62.13 47.54
CA GLU A 70 -54.79 -60.81 48.10
C GLU A 70 -56.00 -60.36 48.97
N LEU A 71 -55.72 -60.05 50.23
CA LEU A 71 -56.72 -59.51 51.17
C LEU A 71 -56.69 -58.02 51.24
N SER A 72 -55.51 -57.41 51.13
CA SER A 72 -55.29 -55.97 51.11
C SER A 72 -53.91 -55.62 50.53
N ALA A 73 -53.77 -54.37 50.11
CA ALA A 73 -52.51 -53.81 49.68
C ALA A 73 -52.36 -52.38 50.23
N THR A 74 -51.16 -52.02 50.63
CA THR A 74 -50.84 -50.64 50.94
C THR A 74 -50.70 -49.86 49.64
N PRO A 75 -50.81 -48.51 49.66
CA PRO A 75 -50.43 -47.68 48.51
C PRO A 75 -49.00 -47.96 48.15
N TRP A 76 -48.72 -47.78 46.84
CA TRP A 76 -47.35 -47.76 46.34
C TRP A 76 -46.58 -46.59 46.94
N ALA A 77 -45.34 -46.79 47.38
CA ALA A 77 -44.45 -45.78 47.92
C ALA A 77 -43.06 -45.96 47.31
N SER A 78 -42.46 -44.86 46.90
CA SER A 78 -41.12 -44.85 46.36
C SER A 78 -40.07 -44.62 47.45
N ASP A 79 -38.91 -45.21 47.28
CA ASP A 79 -37.71 -44.95 48.10
C ASP A 79 -37.15 -43.54 48.00
N LYS A 80 -37.52 -42.81 46.97
CA LYS A 80 -37.18 -41.39 46.80
C LYS A 80 -38.32 -40.61 46.12
N THR A 81 -38.42 -39.31 46.39
CA THR A 81 -39.49 -38.46 45.85
C THR A 81 -39.10 -37.75 44.58
N ALA A 82 -37.80 -37.55 44.35
CA ALA A 82 -37.27 -36.84 43.19
C ALA A 82 -35.97 -37.46 42.77
N TYR A 83 -35.74 -37.36 41.45
CA TYR A 83 -34.42 -37.56 40.85
C TYR A 83 -33.64 -36.27 40.94
N ALA A 84 -32.33 -36.36 41.18
CA ALA A 84 -31.46 -35.22 41.30
C ALA A 84 -31.29 -34.50 39.96
N GLU A 85 -31.03 -33.20 40.02
CA GLU A 85 -30.54 -32.46 38.87
C GLU A 85 -29.24 -33.06 38.31
N VAL A 86 -29.14 -33.14 36.98
CA VAL A 86 -27.98 -33.72 36.32
C VAL A 86 -27.25 -32.61 35.53
N PRO A 87 -26.10 -32.13 36.02
CA PRO A 87 -25.28 -31.21 35.27
C PRO A 87 -24.83 -31.85 33.95
N THR A 88 -24.90 -31.10 32.88
CA THR A 88 -24.43 -31.56 31.55
C THR A 88 -22.93 -31.63 31.51
N PRO A 89 -22.31 -32.77 31.15
CA PRO A 89 -20.87 -32.85 30.97
C PRO A 89 -20.41 -31.96 29.81
N GLY A 90 -19.25 -31.30 29.94
CA GLY A 90 -18.58 -30.64 28.82
C GLY A 90 -18.09 -31.67 27.81
N LEU A 91 -18.18 -31.36 26.53
CA LEU A 91 -17.65 -32.16 25.44
C LEU A 91 -16.77 -31.26 24.55
N THR A 92 -15.47 -31.54 24.52
CA THR A 92 -14.50 -30.73 23.79
C THR A 92 -14.88 -30.60 22.31
N GLY A 93 -14.97 -29.36 21.83
CA GLY A 93 -15.32 -29.04 20.44
C GLY A 93 -16.82 -28.98 20.16
N TYR A 94 -17.66 -29.15 21.20
CA TYR A 94 -19.11 -29.16 21.08
C TYR A 94 -19.77 -28.32 22.17
N TYR A 95 -20.99 -27.88 21.91
CA TYR A 95 -21.82 -27.21 22.87
C TYR A 95 -23.14 -28.00 23.03
N ALA A 96 -23.67 -28.02 24.24
CA ALA A 96 -24.90 -28.71 24.56
C ALA A 96 -26.11 -27.77 24.41
N ASP A 97 -27.28 -28.35 24.19
CA ASP A 97 -28.55 -27.61 24.16
C ASP A 97 -29.10 -27.31 25.57
N LYS A 98 -28.55 -27.95 26.61
CA LYS A 98 -28.96 -27.75 28.00
C LYS A 98 -27.75 -27.73 28.91
N ALA A 99 -27.71 -26.80 29.85
CA ALA A 99 -26.66 -26.73 30.87
C ALA A 99 -26.81 -27.80 31.93
N SER A 100 -28.03 -28.21 32.18
CA SER A 100 -28.39 -29.29 33.12
C SER A 100 -29.76 -29.86 32.76
N VAL A 101 -30.03 -31.03 33.28
CA VAL A 101 -31.37 -31.61 33.29
C VAL A 101 -31.95 -31.41 34.71
N ALA A 102 -33.06 -30.70 34.80
CA ALA A 102 -33.66 -30.36 36.09
C ALA A 102 -34.09 -31.60 36.86
N SER A 103 -34.12 -31.49 38.19
CA SER A 103 -34.71 -32.47 39.07
C SER A 103 -36.15 -32.78 38.64
N LYS A 104 -36.51 -34.06 38.66
CA LYS A 104 -37.85 -34.55 38.27
C LYS A 104 -38.50 -35.30 39.42
N THR A 105 -39.81 -35.16 39.51
CA THR A 105 -40.60 -36.01 40.47
C THR A 105 -40.58 -37.46 40.04
N VAL A 106 -40.31 -38.32 40.95
CA VAL A 106 -40.38 -39.82 40.73
C VAL A 106 -41.80 -40.20 40.44
N THR A 107 -42.01 -40.91 39.34
CA THR A 107 -43.31 -41.54 38.98
C THR A 107 -43.14 -43.05 38.85
N GLN A 108 -44.22 -43.76 38.61
CA GLN A 108 -44.14 -45.19 38.36
C GLN A 108 -43.73 -45.53 36.91
N GLU A 109 -43.44 -44.55 36.09
CA GLU A 109 -43.00 -44.72 34.73
C GLU A 109 -41.50 -44.44 34.64
N ASN A 110 -40.82 -45.05 33.67
CA ASN A 110 -39.47 -44.63 33.28
C ASN A 110 -39.50 -43.24 32.62
N LEU A 111 -38.56 -42.40 33.00
CA LEU A 111 -38.39 -41.08 32.45
C LEU A 111 -37.12 -41.05 31.60
N GLU A 112 -37.15 -40.25 30.54
CA GLU A 112 -36.02 -40.09 29.64
C GLU A 112 -35.95 -38.63 29.18
N GLU A 113 -34.74 -38.10 29.12
CA GLU A 113 -34.47 -36.79 28.53
C GLU A 113 -33.17 -36.86 27.75
N THR A 114 -33.13 -36.15 26.62
CA THR A 114 -31.96 -36.15 25.72
C THR A 114 -31.30 -34.78 25.74
N VAL A 115 -29.99 -34.80 25.90
CA VAL A 115 -29.11 -33.65 25.70
C VAL A 115 -28.38 -33.84 24.38
N THR A 116 -28.47 -32.83 23.50
CA THR A 116 -27.85 -32.88 22.18
C THR A 116 -26.65 -31.95 22.13
N TYR A 117 -25.51 -32.47 21.67
CA TYR A 117 -24.28 -31.73 21.42
C TYR A 117 -24.16 -31.43 19.94
N LYS A 118 -23.84 -30.17 19.63
CA LYS A 118 -23.56 -29.69 18.27
C LYS A 118 -22.13 -29.16 18.19
N PRO A 119 -21.48 -29.21 17.00
CA PRO A 119 -20.14 -28.67 16.85
C PRO A 119 -20.08 -27.19 17.16
N LEU A 120 -19.05 -26.75 17.88
CA LEU A 120 -18.71 -25.36 18.01
C LEU A 120 -18.23 -24.81 16.64
N GLY A 121 -18.53 -23.55 16.38
CA GLY A 121 -18.06 -22.85 15.20
C GLY A 121 -16.59 -22.44 15.28
N ASN A 122 -16.18 -21.62 14.33
CA ASN A 122 -14.80 -21.15 14.18
C ASN A 122 -14.74 -19.63 13.93
N LEU A 123 -13.63 -19.00 14.32
CA LEU A 123 -13.21 -17.76 13.66
C LEU A 123 -12.66 -18.15 12.29
N VAL A 124 -13.14 -17.48 11.25
CA VAL A 124 -12.74 -17.75 9.88
C VAL A 124 -12.02 -16.53 9.32
N PRO A 125 -10.67 -16.54 9.26
CA PRO A 125 -9.92 -15.45 8.67
C PRO A 125 -10.21 -15.34 7.17
N LYS A 126 -10.58 -14.13 6.73
CA LYS A 126 -10.89 -13.84 5.32
C LYS A 126 -10.24 -12.52 4.91
N PRO A 127 -9.61 -12.45 3.73
CA PRO A 127 -9.17 -11.18 3.18
C PRO A 127 -10.37 -10.32 2.76
N VAL A 128 -10.27 -9.00 2.89
CA VAL A 128 -11.31 -8.07 2.43
C VAL A 128 -11.53 -8.16 0.93
N THR A 129 -10.47 -8.42 0.17
CA THR A 129 -10.55 -8.67 -1.27
C THR A 129 -10.70 -10.17 -1.50
N PRO A 130 -11.81 -10.64 -2.08
CA PRO A 130 -11.97 -12.06 -2.39
C PRO A 130 -10.84 -12.58 -3.28
N ASN A 131 -10.33 -13.77 -2.95
CA ASN A 131 -9.25 -14.42 -3.69
C ASN A 131 -7.93 -13.62 -3.75
N ASP A 132 -7.65 -12.81 -2.73
CA ASP A 132 -6.39 -12.09 -2.61
C ASP A 132 -5.21 -13.08 -2.64
N PRO A 133 -4.35 -13.03 -3.70
CA PRO A 133 -3.26 -13.99 -3.85
C PRO A 133 -2.16 -13.80 -2.81
N HIS A 134 -2.10 -12.64 -2.15
CA HIS A 134 -1.09 -12.33 -1.13
C HIS A 134 -1.55 -12.72 0.28
N PHE A 135 -2.83 -13.07 0.45
CA PHE A 135 -3.32 -13.51 1.74
C PHE A 135 -2.81 -14.92 2.02
N PRO A 136 -2.01 -15.12 3.09
CA PRO A 136 -1.47 -16.43 3.38
C PRO A 136 -2.58 -17.41 3.77
N SER A 137 -2.36 -18.69 3.51
CA SER A 137 -3.25 -19.74 3.99
C SER A 137 -3.27 -19.68 5.51
N THR A 138 -4.39 -19.23 6.06
CA THR A 138 -4.59 -19.05 7.50
C THR A 138 -5.67 -20.03 7.98
N PRO A 139 -5.35 -20.94 8.91
CA PRO A 139 -6.33 -21.90 9.38
C PRO A 139 -7.44 -21.21 10.17
N ASP A 140 -8.64 -21.79 10.13
CA ASP A 140 -9.73 -21.41 11.00
C ASP A 140 -9.33 -21.62 12.47
N VAL A 141 -9.83 -20.79 13.35
CA VAL A 141 -9.62 -20.90 14.79
C VAL A 141 -10.88 -21.45 15.43
N LYS A 142 -10.82 -22.72 15.89
CA LYS A 142 -11.96 -23.34 16.57
C LYS A 142 -12.30 -22.57 17.84
N TYR A 143 -13.61 -22.40 18.10
CA TYR A 143 -14.03 -21.89 19.39
C TYR A 143 -13.64 -22.88 20.48
N PRO A 144 -12.97 -22.45 21.55
CA PRO A 144 -12.78 -23.29 22.70
C PRO A 144 -14.10 -23.48 23.44
N ASN A 145 -14.18 -24.50 24.29
CA ASN A 145 -15.31 -24.66 25.20
C ASN A 145 -15.26 -23.60 26.30
N ASP A 146 -16.45 -23.14 26.74
CA ASP A 146 -16.55 -22.42 28.02
C ASP A 146 -16.31 -23.41 29.15
N PRO A 147 -15.37 -23.15 30.07
CA PRO A 147 -15.03 -24.11 31.12
C PRO A 147 -16.14 -24.29 32.18
N THR A 148 -17.09 -23.33 32.24
CA THR A 148 -18.14 -23.33 33.29
C THR A 148 -19.54 -23.58 32.74
N ASP A 149 -19.75 -23.37 31.45
CA ASP A 149 -21.08 -23.56 30.82
C ASP A 149 -20.96 -24.41 29.56
N PRO A 150 -21.45 -25.65 29.57
CA PRO A 150 -21.37 -26.56 28.44
C PRO A 150 -22.21 -26.14 27.23
N THR A 151 -23.05 -25.12 27.35
CA THR A 151 -23.89 -24.60 26.25
C THR A 151 -23.26 -23.44 25.49
N LYS A 152 -22.12 -22.96 25.96
CA LYS A 152 -21.49 -21.75 25.44
C LYS A 152 -20.08 -22.03 24.88
N PRO A 153 -19.64 -21.22 23.89
CA PRO A 153 -18.24 -21.22 23.50
C PRO A 153 -17.41 -20.46 24.53
N GLY A 154 -16.13 -20.77 24.60
CA GLY A 154 -15.14 -19.91 25.22
C GLY A 154 -14.79 -18.75 24.29
N GLN A 155 -13.63 -18.12 24.53
CA GLN A 155 -13.17 -16.96 23.80
C GLN A 155 -12.02 -17.34 22.86
N PRO A 156 -12.27 -17.53 21.55
CA PRO A 156 -11.21 -17.70 20.57
C PRO A 156 -10.42 -16.40 20.42
N VAL A 157 -9.15 -16.51 20.09
CA VAL A 157 -8.22 -15.39 19.96
C VAL A 157 -8.01 -15.08 18.48
N VAL A 158 -8.09 -13.80 18.13
CA VAL A 158 -7.88 -13.32 16.76
C VAL A 158 -6.42 -13.59 16.34
N PRO A 159 -6.19 -14.35 15.26
CA PRO A 159 -4.84 -14.62 14.80
C PRO A 159 -4.20 -13.39 14.15
N ASP A 160 -2.88 -13.25 14.28
CA ASP A 160 -2.08 -12.28 13.53
C ASP A 160 -1.81 -12.83 12.12
N VAL A 161 -2.05 -11.98 11.12
CA VAL A 161 -1.67 -12.25 9.73
C VAL A 161 -0.72 -11.13 9.28
N PRO A 162 0.55 -11.42 9.05
CA PRO A 162 1.52 -10.40 8.68
C PRO A 162 1.09 -9.61 7.44
N GLY A 163 1.20 -8.28 7.51
CA GLY A 163 0.82 -7.39 6.43
C GLY A 163 -0.66 -7.02 6.39
N TYR A 164 -1.47 -7.57 7.29
CA TYR A 164 -2.92 -7.32 7.35
C TYR A 164 -3.36 -6.88 8.73
N LYS A 165 -4.44 -6.11 8.76
CA LYS A 165 -5.10 -5.67 9.99
C LYS A 165 -6.47 -6.35 10.08
N PRO A 166 -6.78 -7.04 11.19
CA PRO A 166 -8.07 -7.70 11.37
C PRO A 166 -9.17 -6.73 11.79
N TYR A 167 -10.38 -7.04 11.35
CA TYR A 167 -11.63 -6.36 11.71
C TYR A 167 -12.69 -7.40 12.05
N LEU A 168 -13.53 -7.06 13.02
CA LEU A 168 -14.79 -7.79 13.21
C LEU A 168 -15.68 -7.55 11.98
N PRO A 169 -16.60 -8.48 11.66
CA PRO A 169 -17.50 -8.30 10.54
C PRO A 169 -18.45 -7.13 10.79
N ASP A 170 -18.82 -6.42 9.73
CA ASP A 170 -19.88 -5.43 9.78
C ASP A 170 -21.21 -6.14 10.11
N PRO A 171 -21.97 -5.70 11.13
CA PRO A 171 -23.26 -6.30 11.47
C PRO A 171 -24.27 -6.30 10.32
N LYS A 172 -24.19 -5.34 9.42
CA LYS A 172 -25.10 -5.20 8.27
C LYS A 172 -24.67 -6.02 7.08
N ASP A 173 -23.36 -6.24 6.93
CA ASP A 173 -22.78 -7.03 5.85
C ASP A 173 -21.52 -7.73 6.36
N PRO A 174 -21.64 -9.03 6.76
CA PRO A 174 -20.51 -9.77 7.34
C PRO A 174 -19.31 -9.99 6.40
N THR A 175 -19.46 -9.69 5.12
CA THR A 175 -18.37 -9.76 4.15
C THR A 175 -17.46 -8.52 4.18
N LYS A 176 -17.90 -7.47 4.89
CA LYS A 176 -17.19 -6.19 5.00
C LYS A 176 -16.59 -6.01 6.39
N PRO A 177 -15.51 -5.22 6.51
CA PRO A 177 -14.93 -4.92 7.81
C PRO A 177 -15.84 -4.00 8.63
N GLY A 178 -16.02 -4.36 9.90
CA GLY A 178 -16.69 -3.57 10.92
C GLY A 178 -15.67 -2.85 11.81
N GLN A 179 -15.76 -3.07 13.13
CA GLN A 179 -14.82 -2.49 14.08
C GLN A 179 -13.44 -3.15 13.99
N PRO A 180 -12.34 -2.36 14.05
CA PRO A 180 -11.00 -2.93 14.11
C PRO A 180 -10.80 -3.70 15.42
N ILE A 181 -10.00 -4.76 15.35
CA ILE A 181 -9.65 -5.58 16.50
C ILE A 181 -8.15 -5.89 16.45
N GLN A 182 -7.49 -5.87 17.61
CA GLN A 182 -6.07 -6.20 17.67
C GLN A 182 -5.85 -7.71 17.59
N PRO A 183 -4.81 -8.19 16.89
CA PRO A 183 -4.37 -9.58 16.98
C PRO A 183 -4.12 -9.96 18.45
N GLY A 184 -4.48 -11.19 18.83
CA GLY A 184 -4.36 -11.64 20.21
C GLY A 184 -5.55 -11.27 21.11
N THR A 185 -6.52 -10.54 20.61
CA THR A 185 -7.73 -10.17 21.37
C THR A 185 -8.71 -11.34 21.41
N PRO A 186 -9.25 -11.67 22.59
CA PRO A 186 -10.33 -12.66 22.70
C PRO A 186 -11.63 -12.11 22.09
N VAL A 187 -12.37 -12.97 21.40
CA VAL A 187 -13.69 -12.67 20.85
C VAL A 187 -14.72 -13.54 21.55
N THR A 188 -15.87 -12.98 21.93
CA THR A 188 -17.00 -13.74 22.46
C THR A 188 -18.00 -13.97 21.34
N PRO A 189 -18.08 -15.18 20.76
CA PRO A 189 -19.08 -15.47 19.73
C PRO A 189 -20.50 -15.38 20.28
N GLU A 190 -21.41 -14.80 19.51
CA GLU A 190 -22.81 -14.68 19.91
C GLU A 190 -23.55 -16.01 19.80
N ASP A 191 -23.28 -16.77 18.74
CA ASP A 191 -23.87 -18.08 18.47
C ASP A 191 -22.77 -19.14 18.53
N PRO A 192 -22.85 -20.12 19.44
CA PRO A 192 -21.79 -21.11 19.60
C PRO A 192 -21.59 -22.02 18.40
N GLY A 193 -22.63 -22.21 17.58
CA GLY A 193 -22.58 -23.08 16.40
C GLY A 193 -22.30 -22.37 15.09
N LYS A 194 -22.16 -21.05 15.12
CA LYS A 194 -22.02 -20.25 13.91
C LYS A 194 -20.60 -19.68 13.79
N ASP A 195 -20.01 -19.80 12.61
CA ASP A 195 -18.72 -19.22 12.31
C ASP A 195 -18.76 -17.69 12.37
N THR A 196 -17.69 -17.11 12.85
CA THR A 196 -17.49 -15.65 12.85
C THR A 196 -16.37 -15.32 11.85
N PRO A 197 -16.66 -14.63 10.76
CA PRO A 197 -15.60 -14.17 9.86
C PRO A 197 -14.80 -13.05 10.54
N ILE A 198 -13.50 -13.08 10.36
CA ILE A 198 -12.60 -11.96 10.70
C ILE A 198 -12.07 -11.42 9.39
N ILE A 199 -12.31 -10.15 9.13
CA ILE A 199 -11.97 -9.52 7.85
C ILE A 199 -10.61 -8.85 7.96
N TYR A 200 -9.67 -9.28 7.12
CA TYR A 200 -8.30 -8.79 7.11
C TYR A 200 -8.09 -7.80 5.96
N VAL A 201 -7.64 -6.61 6.31
CA VAL A 201 -7.38 -5.52 5.38
C VAL A 201 -5.88 -5.29 5.29
N PRO A 202 -5.29 -5.14 4.09
CA PRO A 202 -3.86 -4.85 3.99
C PRO A 202 -3.46 -3.63 4.80
N LYS A 203 -2.39 -3.73 5.58
CA LYS A 203 -1.78 -2.60 6.26
C LYS A 203 -1.13 -1.68 5.24
N THR A 204 -1.22 -0.39 5.46
CA THR A 204 -0.50 0.61 4.68
C THR A 204 0.37 1.46 5.58
N ASN A 205 1.45 1.98 5.02
CA ASN A 205 2.27 2.99 5.68
C ASN A 205 2.57 4.13 4.73
N ASP A 206 2.78 5.32 5.30
CA ASP A 206 3.17 6.49 4.52
C ASP A 206 4.59 6.33 4.00
N VAL A 207 4.78 6.68 2.73
CA VAL A 207 6.08 6.70 2.09
C VAL A 207 6.26 8.00 1.34
N THR A 208 7.51 8.40 1.15
CA THR A 208 7.89 9.59 0.40
C THR A 208 8.96 9.26 -0.60
N GLN A 209 8.98 10.00 -1.72
CA GLN A 209 10.04 9.94 -2.72
C GLN A 209 10.49 11.36 -3.04
N PRO A 210 11.65 11.80 -2.54
CA PRO A 210 12.22 13.08 -2.90
C PRO A 210 12.61 13.11 -4.37
N THR A 211 12.53 14.28 -4.98
CA THR A 211 12.87 14.48 -6.38
C THR A 211 13.82 15.65 -6.56
N LYS A 212 14.45 15.71 -7.71
CA LYS A 212 15.22 16.89 -8.12
C LYS A 212 15.32 16.99 -9.63
N GLN A 213 15.47 18.23 -10.10
CA GLN A 213 15.91 18.56 -11.44
C GLN A 213 17.26 19.27 -11.35
N THR A 214 18.22 18.81 -12.10
CA THR A 214 19.54 19.44 -12.21
C THR A 214 19.77 19.89 -13.63
N VAL A 215 20.07 21.18 -13.80
CA VAL A 215 20.58 21.74 -15.07
C VAL A 215 22.06 21.94 -14.90
N THR A 216 22.85 21.27 -15.71
CA THR A 216 24.30 21.42 -15.74
C THR A 216 24.74 22.29 -16.87
N PHE A 217 25.85 22.99 -16.67
CA PHE A 217 26.45 23.90 -17.64
C PHE A 217 27.90 23.51 -17.88
N GLU A 218 28.34 23.57 -19.12
CA GLU A 218 29.74 23.29 -19.46
C GLU A 218 30.19 24.12 -20.65
N GLY A 219 31.50 24.26 -20.84
CA GLY A 219 32.12 24.79 -22.06
C GLY A 219 32.52 26.24 -22.02
N ALA A 220 32.28 26.96 -20.91
CA ALA A 220 32.69 28.38 -20.79
C ALA A 220 33.88 28.56 -19.84
N GLY A 221 34.72 27.55 -19.69
CA GLY A 221 35.90 27.62 -18.83
C GLY A 221 35.57 28.02 -17.40
N SER A 222 36.35 28.94 -16.84
CA SER A 222 36.14 29.40 -15.46
C SER A 222 34.86 30.23 -15.27
N THR A 223 34.22 30.69 -16.36
CA THR A 223 32.97 31.45 -16.31
C THR A 223 31.73 30.58 -16.48
N THR A 224 31.93 29.29 -16.58
CA THR A 224 30.81 28.32 -16.65
C THR A 224 29.91 28.50 -15.44
N PRO A 225 28.58 28.70 -15.63
CA PRO A 225 27.65 28.80 -14.54
C PRO A 225 27.62 27.53 -13.70
N LYS A 226 27.31 27.68 -12.42
CA LYS A 226 27.08 26.54 -11.50
C LYS A 226 25.80 25.82 -11.87
N ASP A 227 25.73 24.54 -11.52
CA ASP A 227 24.51 23.74 -11.66
C ASP A 227 23.32 24.44 -11.01
N ASP A 228 22.20 24.42 -11.70
CA ASP A 228 20.90 24.81 -11.16
C ASP A 228 20.19 23.58 -10.66
N VAL A 229 19.96 23.52 -9.36
CA VAL A 229 19.31 22.36 -8.70
C VAL A 229 18.01 22.82 -8.07
N GLN A 230 16.92 22.17 -8.47
CA GLN A 230 15.60 22.30 -7.85
C GLN A 230 15.23 20.97 -7.20
N SER A 231 14.89 20.99 -5.91
CA SER A 231 14.60 19.78 -5.12
C SER A 231 13.47 19.98 -4.12
N ASP A 232 12.57 20.91 -4.38
CA ASP A 232 11.50 21.34 -3.48
C ASP A 232 10.21 20.52 -3.60
N TYR A 233 10.22 19.45 -4.38
CA TYR A 233 9.07 18.57 -4.54
C TYR A 233 9.38 17.14 -4.07
N THR A 234 8.46 16.59 -3.27
CA THR A 234 8.55 15.21 -2.79
C THR A 234 7.20 14.53 -3.04
N PHE A 235 7.22 13.38 -3.69
CA PHE A 235 6.04 12.54 -3.82
C PHE A 235 5.68 11.93 -2.47
N THR A 236 4.39 11.87 -2.17
CA THR A 236 3.84 11.17 -1.00
C THR A 236 2.92 10.07 -1.46
N GLY A 237 2.89 8.98 -0.71
CA GLY A 237 2.07 7.83 -1.05
C GLY A 237 1.83 6.91 0.11
N LYS A 238 1.08 5.85 -0.17
CA LYS A 238 0.75 4.76 0.75
C LYS A 238 1.30 3.47 0.20
N LYS A 239 2.15 2.81 0.96
CA LYS A 239 2.67 1.49 0.63
C LYS A 239 1.80 0.41 1.24
N ASN A 240 1.30 -0.50 0.42
CA ASN A 240 0.59 -1.70 0.84
C ASN A 240 1.61 -2.73 1.34
N GLN A 241 1.51 -3.11 2.63
CA GLN A 241 2.47 -4.03 3.25
C GLN A 241 2.23 -5.49 2.85
N ALA A 242 1.06 -5.82 2.29
CA ALA A 242 0.73 -7.18 1.88
C ALA A 242 1.37 -7.52 0.53
N ASP A 243 1.32 -6.61 -0.45
CA ASP A 243 1.80 -6.84 -1.81
C ASP A 243 3.02 -6.00 -2.18
N GLY A 244 3.44 -5.05 -1.33
CA GLY A 244 4.60 -4.18 -1.55
C GLY A 244 4.37 -3.06 -2.55
N THR A 245 3.17 -2.90 -3.08
CA THR A 245 2.84 -1.83 -4.03
C THR A 245 2.64 -0.50 -3.31
N THR A 246 2.88 0.60 -4.03
CA THR A 246 2.65 1.94 -3.51
C THR A 246 1.64 2.67 -4.38
N THR A 247 0.68 3.31 -3.74
CA THR A 247 -0.25 4.24 -4.40
C THR A 247 0.22 5.66 -4.09
N TRP A 248 0.64 6.38 -5.13
CA TRP A 248 1.11 7.75 -5.01
C TRP A 248 -0.06 8.73 -5.11
N THR A 249 0.00 9.83 -4.34
CA THR A 249 -1.00 10.90 -4.38
C THR A 249 -0.97 11.60 -5.75
N GLU A 250 0.25 11.84 -6.26
CA GLU A 250 0.50 12.36 -7.60
C GLU A 250 1.44 11.41 -8.33
N ASN A 251 1.23 11.22 -9.63
CA ASN A 251 2.02 10.30 -10.44
C ASN A 251 3.15 10.98 -11.20
N SER A 252 3.12 12.32 -11.28
CA SER A 252 4.13 13.13 -11.96
C SER A 252 4.19 14.52 -11.37
N HIS A 253 5.32 15.19 -11.55
CA HIS A 253 5.53 16.58 -11.23
C HIS A 253 6.42 17.23 -12.30
N ASP A 254 6.04 18.42 -12.73
CA ASP A 254 6.80 19.21 -13.69
C ASP A 254 7.58 20.29 -12.95
N TYR A 255 8.92 20.24 -13.08
CA TYR A 255 9.77 21.33 -12.63
C TYR A 255 9.72 22.49 -13.61
N GLY A 256 9.98 23.67 -13.09
CA GLY A 256 10.04 24.89 -13.91
C GLY A 256 11.23 24.91 -14.87
N LYS A 257 11.09 25.66 -15.96
CA LYS A 257 12.19 25.96 -16.88
C LYS A 257 13.16 26.93 -16.22
N VAL A 258 14.43 26.80 -16.60
CA VAL A 258 15.54 27.65 -16.18
C VAL A 258 15.97 28.48 -17.34
N LYS A 259 16.02 29.80 -17.16
CA LYS A 259 16.65 30.71 -18.15
C LYS A 259 18.15 30.47 -18.16
N VAL A 260 18.68 30.19 -19.33
CA VAL A 260 20.12 30.01 -19.51
C VAL A 260 20.82 31.37 -19.42
N PRO A 261 21.84 31.50 -18.56
CA PRO A 261 22.59 32.76 -18.44
C PRO A 261 23.35 33.12 -19.72
N VAL A 262 23.38 34.41 -20.02
CA VAL A 262 24.31 34.96 -21.01
C VAL A 262 25.71 34.96 -20.39
N VAL A 263 26.66 34.34 -21.07
CA VAL A 263 28.07 34.29 -20.64
C VAL A 263 28.95 35.01 -21.67
N GLU A 264 29.65 36.04 -21.24
CA GLU A 264 30.51 36.82 -22.11
C GLU A 264 31.52 35.92 -22.83
N HIS A 265 31.68 36.16 -24.13
CA HIS A 265 32.56 35.43 -25.05
C HIS A 265 32.06 34.08 -25.52
N TYR A 266 30.89 33.64 -25.02
CA TYR A 266 30.32 32.33 -25.33
C TYR A 266 28.86 32.44 -25.74
N TYR A 267 28.38 31.45 -26.48
CA TYR A 267 26.97 31.27 -26.76
C TYR A 267 26.53 29.87 -26.31
N ALA A 268 25.29 29.76 -25.85
CA ALA A 268 24.73 28.53 -25.40
C ALA A 268 24.00 27.78 -26.52
N ASP A 269 23.85 26.49 -26.37
CA ASP A 269 23.10 25.64 -27.30
C ASP A 269 21.58 25.77 -27.14
N LYS A 270 21.11 26.30 -26.02
CA LYS A 270 19.69 26.54 -25.76
C LYS A 270 19.48 27.77 -24.88
N ALA A 271 18.35 28.44 -25.08
CA ALA A 271 17.96 29.62 -24.29
C ALA A 271 17.27 29.29 -22.97
N GLU A 272 16.62 28.16 -22.92
CA GLU A 272 15.96 27.64 -21.72
C GLU A 272 16.30 26.16 -21.57
N ALA A 273 16.41 25.71 -20.32
CA ALA A 273 16.70 24.34 -19.97
C ALA A 273 15.79 23.90 -18.82
N GLY A 274 15.80 22.63 -18.55
CA GLY A 274 14.93 22.09 -17.51
C GLY A 274 13.48 21.98 -17.95
N GLY A 275 12.54 22.28 -17.06
CA GLY A 275 11.11 22.03 -17.30
C GLY A 275 10.82 20.56 -17.47
N LYS A 276 11.56 19.70 -16.78
CA LYS A 276 11.46 18.26 -16.89
C LYS A 276 10.39 17.71 -15.97
N THR A 277 9.80 16.59 -16.38
CA THR A 277 8.84 15.84 -15.59
C THR A 277 9.56 14.74 -14.82
N VAL A 278 9.29 14.66 -13.52
CA VAL A 278 9.73 13.57 -12.65
C VAL A 278 8.54 12.71 -12.27
N THR A 279 8.80 11.45 -11.98
CA THR A 279 7.83 10.47 -11.49
C THR A 279 8.39 9.77 -10.26
N PRO A 280 7.57 9.07 -9.46
CA PRO A 280 8.10 8.29 -8.35
C PRO A 280 9.14 7.25 -8.76
N GLU A 281 9.00 6.68 -9.96
CA GLU A 281 9.93 5.67 -10.50
C GLU A 281 11.18 6.32 -11.12
N HIS A 282 11.06 7.57 -11.58
CA HIS A 282 12.14 8.36 -12.17
C HIS A 282 12.21 9.73 -11.48
N PRO A 283 12.70 9.76 -10.22
CA PRO A 283 12.60 10.95 -9.39
C PRO A 283 13.63 12.03 -9.72
N GLU A 284 14.63 11.73 -10.51
CA GLU A 284 15.67 12.68 -10.89
C GLU A 284 15.64 12.95 -12.38
N ALA A 285 15.69 14.23 -12.74
CA ALA A 285 15.79 14.68 -14.11
C ALA A 285 17.01 15.56 -14.26
N THR A 286 17.70 15.45 -15.39
CA THR A 286 18.86 16.25 -15.72
C THR A 286 18.68 16.88 -17.08
N ASP A 287 19.24 18.06 -17.24
CA ASP A 287 19.40 18.74 -18.53
C ASP A 287 20.78 19.38 -18.61
N LYS A 288 21.33 19.50 -19.79
CA LYS A 288 22.67 19.96 -19.98
C LYS A 288 22.69 21.10 -20.98
N VAL A 289 23.39 22.17 -20.62
CA VAL A 289 23.62 23.33 -21.46
C VAL A 289 25.11 23.38 -21.81
N VAL A 290 25.40 23.48 -23.10
CA VAL A 290 26.78 23.55 -23.60
C VAL A 290 27.03 24.93 -24.17
N TYR A 291 28.07 25.56 -23.67
CA TYR A 291 28.60 26.84 -24.22
C TYR A 291 29.73 26.55 -25.17
N LYS A 292 29.79 27.34 -26.22
CA LYS A 292 30.89 27.37 -27.19
C LYS A 292 31.34 28.81 -27.39
N GLU A 293 32.61 29.00 -27.80
CA GLU A 293 33.11 30.32 -28.04
C GLU A 293 32.39 31.02 -29.22
N LEU A 294 32.05 32.28 -29.02
CA LEU A 294 31.58 33.11 -30.08
C LEU A 294 32.66 33.25 -31.16
N GLY A 295 32.24 33.26 -32.41
CA GLY A 295 33.11 33.58 -33.53
C GLY A 295 33.54 35.06 -33.55
N LYS A 296 34.19 35.47 -34.59
CA LYS A 296 34.77 36.80 -34.71
C LYS A 296 34.61 37.38 -36.12
N ILE A 297 34.79 38.69 -36.22
CA ILE A 297 34.86 39.39 -37.46
C ILE A 297 36.30 39.24 -37.99
N ILE A 298 36.43 38.84 -39.22
CA ILE A 298 37.72 38.76 -39.91
C ILE A 298 37.73 39.81 -41.02
N PRO A 299 38.42 40.96 -40.85
CA PRO A 299 38.60 41.90 -41.93
C PRO A 299 39.42 41.31 -43.08
N VAL A 300 38.87 41.37 -44.28
CA VAL A 300 39.49 40.80 -45.48
C VAL A 300 39.59 41.88 -46.59
N ASP A 301 40.53 41.71 -47.47
CA ASP A 301 40.62 42.53 -48.66
C ASP A 301 39.59 42.12 -49.73
N PRO A 302 39.42 42.84 -50.83
CA PRO A 302 38.46 42.49 -51.88
C PRO A 302 38.67 41.10 -52.51
N ASP A 303 39.87 40.54 -52.40
CA ASP A 303 40.16 39.15 -52.84
C ASP A 303 39.88 38.08 -51.78
N GLY A 304 39.40 38.50 -50.63
CA GLY A 304 39.02 37.55 -49.52
C GLY A 304 40.20 37.20 -48.63
N ASN A 305 41.36 37.80 -48.78
CA ASN A 305 42.52 37.53 -47.92
C ASN A 305 42.44 38.36 -46.61
N PRO A 306 42.73 37.79 -45.45
CA PRO A 306 42.78 38.54 -44.21
C PRO A 306 43.78 39.70 -44.29
N ILE A 307 43.38 40.87 -43.78
CA ILE A 307 44.26 42.03 -43.73
C ILE A 307 45.29 41.81 -42.62
N PRO A 308 46.61 41.86 -42.93
CA PRO A 308 47.63 41.62 -41.93
C PRO A 308 47.55 42.61 -40.77
N ASN A 309 47.70 42.11 -39.54
CA ASN A 309 47.66 42.86 -38.28
C ASN A 309 46.36 43.63 -38.02
N ALA A 310 45.30 43.34 -38.75
CA ALA A 310 43.96 43.87 -38.46
C ALA A 310 43.36 43.26 -37.17
N PRO A 311 42.65 44.10 -36.41
CA PRO A 311 41.87 43.55 -35.31
C PRO A 311 40.83 42.51 -35.78
N THR A 312 40.67 41.45 -35.05
CA THR A 312 39.64 40.42 -35.29
C THR A 312 38.74 40.33 -34.09
N PRO A 313 37.84 41.30 -33.89
CA PRO A 313 37.01 41.31 -32.65
C PRO A 313 36.06 40.18 -32.60
N GLN A 314 35.98 39.55 -31.46
CA GLN A 314 34.97 38.52 -31.16
C GLN A 314 33.57 39.15 -31.14
N TYR A 315 32.55 38.43 -31.58
CA TYR A 315 31.19 38.92 -31.48
C TYR A 315 30.84 39.25 -30.03
N THR A 316 30.11 40.33 -29.85
CA THR A 316 29.46 40.61 -28.56
C THR A 316 28.33 39.63 -28.33
N ASN A 317 27.89 39.46 -27.08
CA ASN A 317 26.71 38.69 -26.77
C ASN A 317 25.43 39.46 -27.11
N ASP A 318 24.39 38.72 -27.51
CA ASP A 318 23.02 39.23 -27.44
C ASP A 318 22.61 39.25 -25.97
N PRO A 319 22.27 40.42 -25.39
CA PRO A 319 21.96 40.50 -23.97
C PRO A 319 20.65 39.81 -23.56
N ASN A 320 19.79 39.50 -24.52
CA ASN A 320 18.47 38.91 -24.30
C ASN A 320 18.37 37.42 -24.71
N ASP A 321 19.38 36.94 -25.45
CA ASP A 321 19.39 35.58 -25.94
C ASP A 321 20.78 34.95 -25.80
N PRO A 322 20.99 34.04 -24.89
CA PRO A 322 22.29 33.41 -24.66
C PRO A 322 22.80 32.56 -25.83
N THR A 323 21.93 32.23 -26.78
CA THR A 323 22.27 31.39 -27.93
C THR A 323 22.78 32.20 -29.14
N LYS A 324 22.77 33.53 -29.06
CA LYS A 324 23.06 34.39 -30.18
C LYS A 324 24.22 35.35 -29.93
N GLY A 325 24.91 35.70 -31.01
CA GLY A 325 25.78 36.84 -31.00
C GLY A 325 24.98 38.16 -31.09
N GLY A 326 25.54 39.21 -30.55
CA GLY A 326 24.96 40.54 -30.60
C GLY A 326 25.37 41.32 -31.84
N VAL A 327 24.87 42.55 -31.92
CA VAL A 327 25.32 43.52 -32.94
C VAL A 327 26.75 43.94 -32.61
N THR A 328 27.69 43.56 -33.47
CA THR A 328 29.12 43.76 -33.23
C THR A 328 29.66 44.79 -34.21
N PRO A 329 30.22 45.90 -33.75
CA PRO A 329 30.78 46.91 -34.63
C PRO A 329 32.01 46.37 -35.36
N THR A 330 32.14 46.69 -36.65
CA THR A 330 33.32 46.36 -37.39
C THR A 330 34.49 47.28 -36.93
N PRO A 331 35.73 46.74 -36.88
CA PRO A 331 36.87 47.53 -36.38
C PRO A 331 37.25 48.61 -37.33
N VAL A 332 37.79 49.73 -36.79
CA VAL A 332 38.43 50.77 -37.56
C VAL A 332 39.85 50.32 -37.89
N ILE A 333 40.19 50.30 -39.16
CA ILE A 333 41.51 49.91 -39.64
C ILE A 333 42.14 51.08 -40.38
N PRO A 334 43.26 51.57 -39.90
CA PRO A 334 43.96 52.73 -40.59
C PRO A 334 44.23 52.40 -42.05
N GLY A 335 43.82 53.33 -42.91
CA GLY A 335 44.01 53.18 -44.34
C GLY A 335 43.01 52.35 -45.10
N TYR A 336 41.99 51.83 -44.40
CA TYR A 336 40.94 51.02 -44.97
C TYR A 336 39.55 51.52 -44.54
N VAL A 337 38.55 51.21 -45.35
CA VAL A 337 37.13 51.49 -45.09
C VAL A 337 36.29 50.30 -45.44
N THR A 338 35.15 50.16 -44.76
CA THR A 338 34.19 49.18 -45.09
C THR A 338 32.81 49.80 -45.19
N ASP A 339 31.93 49.22 -45.98
CA ASP A 339 30.51 49.60 -46.06
C ASP A 339 29.64 48.94 -45.05
N ILE A 340 30.21 48.04 -44.24
CA ILE A 340 29.49 47.26 -43.23
C ILE A 340 29.89 47.80 -41.84
N PRO A 341 29.04 48.63 -41.19
CA PRO A 341 29.38 49.21 -39.90
C PRO A 341 29.23 48.22 -38.72
N ASN A 342 28.36 47.25 -38.86
CA ASN A 342 28.10 46.24 -37.82
C ASN A 342 27.87 44.89 -38.47
N VAL A 343 28.12 43.83 -37.68
CA VAL A 343 27.78 42.46 -38.03
C VAL A 343 26.88 41.90 -36.92
N THR A 344 25.73 41.38 -37.34
CA THR A 344 24.89 40.53 -36.48
C THR A 344 24.99 39.12 -37.01
N PRO A 345 25.77 38.24 -36.38
CA PRO A 345 26.05 36.93 -36.96
C PRO A 345 24.79 36.09 -37.02
N SER A 346 24.53 35.41 -38.14
CA SER A 346 23.49 34.42 -38.30
C SER A 346 23.84 33.10 -37.60
N ASN A 347 25.13 32.79 -37.51
CA ASN A 347 25.69 31.68 -36.79
C ASN A 347 26.73 32.21 -35.79
N PRO A 348 26.44 32.14 -34.47
CA PRO A 348 27.30 32.73 -33.45
C PRO A 348 28.68 32.09 -33.34
N GLY A 349 28.83 30.84 -33.79
CA GLY A 349 30.11 30.12 -33.75
C GLY A 349 30.96 30.23 -35.01
N THR A 350 30.46 30.90 -36.03
CA THR A 350 31.15 31.01 -37.31
C THR A 350 31.71 32.41 -37.48
N ASP A 351 32.99 32.52 -37.89
CA ASP A 351 33.62 33.78 -38.22
C ASP A 351 32.98 34.41 -39.46
N THR A 352 32.87 35.73 -39.47
CA THR A 352 32.31 36.47 -40.57
C THR A 352 33.45 37.29 -41.25
N PRO A 353 33.78 37.00 -42.50
CA PRO A 353 34.67 37.87 -43.26
C PRO A 353 33.94 39.17 -43.64
N VAL A 354 34.58 40.29 -43.42
CA VAL A 354 34.07 41.61 -43.80
C VAL A 354 35.06 42.24 -44.73
N VAL A 355 34.59 42.64 -45.93
CA VAL A 355 35.43 43.21 -46.94
C VAL A 355 35.73 44.68 -46.64
N TYR A 356 36.98 44.98 -46.62
CA TYR A 356 37.53 46.35 -46.53
C TYR A 356 38.26 46.67 -47.83
N ARG A 357 38.17 47.92 -48.24
CA ARG A 357 38.89 48.43 -49.32
C ARG A 357 39.87 49.53 -48.85
N LYS A 358 40.93 49.79 -49.59
CA LYS A 358 41.81 50.84 -49.23
C LYS A 358 41.09 52.19 -49.34
N ALA A 359 41.27 53.03 -48.33
CA ALA A 359 40.69 54.36 -48.31
C ALA A 359 41.32 55.20 -49.44
N ASP A 360 40.47 56.04 -50.02
CA ASP A 360 40.98 57.02 -50.98
C ASP A 360 41.87 58.01 -50.26
N GLN A 361 42.98 58.33 -50.88
CA GLN A 361 43.95 59.28 -50.35
C GLN A 361 43.96 60.52 -51.23
N LYS A 362 44.10 61.66 -50.58
CA LYS A 362 44.22 62.92 -51.24
C LYS A 362 45.56 63.63 -50.88
N ALA A 363 46.30 63.97 -51.82
CA ALA A 363 47.49 64.82 -51.65
C ALA A 363 47.26 66.13 -52.33
N VAL A 364 47.78 67.20 -51.74
CA VAL A 364 47.69 68.52 -52.30
C VAL A 364 49.11 69.00 -52.57
N ILE A 365 49.34 69.30 -53.79
CA ILE A 365 50.61 69.94 -54.23
C ILE A 365 50.36 71.43 -54.41
N THR A 366 51.08 72.22 -53.63
CA THR A 366 50.93 73.66 -53.65
C THR A 366 52.11 74.24 -54.36
N TYR A 367 51.84 75.01 -55.39
CA TYR A 367 52.84 75.72 -56.10
C TYR A 367 52.97 77.12 -55.49
N VAL A 368 54.14 77.44 -55.05
CA VAL A 368 54.42 78.74 -54.41
C VAL A 368 55.39 79.54 -55.27
N ASP A 369 55.05 80.76 -55.50
CA ASP A 369 56.00 81.70 -56.11
C ASP A 369 57.07 82.06 -55.07
N GLN A 370 58.32 81.63 -55.31
CA GLN A 370 59.43 81.86 -54.37
C GLN A 370 59.81 83.34 -54.22
N THR A 371 59.43 84.17 -55.15
CA THR A 371 59.69 85.57 -55.08
C THR A 371 58.66 86.33 -54.26
N THR A 372 57.38 85.94 -54.33
CA THR A 372 56.27 86.62 -53.66
C THR A 372 55.71 85.87 -52.48
N GLY A 373 55.94 84.53 -52.37
CA GLY A 373 55.38 83.64 -51.36
C GLY A 373 53.87 83.29 -51.56
N GLN A 374 53.31 83.71 -52.70
CA GLN A 374 51.89 83.44 -52.98
C GLN A 374 51.67 82.05 -53.55
N THR A 375 50.53 81.44 -53.17
CA THR A 375 50.11 80.20 -53.77
C THR A 375 49.61 80.41 -55.18
N LEU A 376 50.19 79.69 -56.15
CA LEU A 376 49.86 79.78 -57.56
C LEU A 376 48.79 78.86 -58.03
N ALA A 377 48.81 77.61 -57.57
CA ALA A 377 47.81 76.58 -57.88
C ALA A 377 47.82 75.44 -56.86
N ASN A 378 46.70 74.78 -56.75
CA ASN A 378 46.55 73.58 -55.94
C ASN A 378 46.04 72.44 -56.83
N ASP A 379 46.74 71.30 -56.84
CA ASP A 379 46.27 70.06 -57.46
C ASP A 379 46.02 69.04 -56.41
N GLN A 380 44.87 68.41 -56.53
CA GLN A 380 44.51 67.27 -55.62
C GLN A 380 44.84 65.95 -56.28
N ILE A 381 45.49 65.10 -55.55
CA ILE A 381 45.85 63.77 -55.99
C ILE A 381 45.07 62.77 -55.18
N GLY A 382 44.22 61.98 -55.86
CA GLY A 382 43.44 60.91 -55.25
C GLY A 382 44.08 59.57 -55.54
N GLY A 383 43.84 58.65 -54.60
CA GLY A 383 44.27 57.26 -54.69
C GLY A 383 43.87 56.47 -53.43
N LYS A 384 44.14 55.18 -53.43
CA LYS A 384 43.90 54.34 -52.30
C LYS A 384 45.15 54.20 -51.43
N SER A 385 44.95 53.95 -50.13
CA SER A 385 46.03 53.74 -49.17
C SER A 385 46.95 52.61 -49.63
N GLY A 386 48.27 52.87 -49.59
CA GLY A 386 49.30 51.96 -50.03
C GLY A 386 49.57 51.90 -51.51
N GLU A 387 48.84 52.64 -52.31
CA GLU A 387 49.16 52.80 -53.73
C GLU A 387 50.27 53.85 -53.95
N ALA A 388 51.08 53.61 -54.95
CA ALA A 388 52.06 54.60 -55.35
C ALA A 388 51.35 55.79 -55.95
N ILE A 389 51.82 56.97 -55.61
CA ILE A 389 51.33 58.18 -56.22
C ILE A 389 52.18 58.45 -57.46
N ASN A 390 51.55 58.32 -58.62
CA ASN A 390 52.17 58.66 -59.89
C ASN A 390 51.73 60.07 -60.33
N TYR A 391 52.57 60.97 -60.08
CA TYR A 391 52.28 62.37 -60.40
C TYR A 391 53.49 63.02 -61.10
N SER A 392 53.22 63.65 -62.18
CA SER A 392 54.20 64.50 -62.85
C SER A 392 53.60 65.86 -63.06
N THR A 393 54.40 66.86 -62.73
CA THR A 393 53.98 68.25 -62.97
C THR A 393 54.00 68.58 -64.45
N ALA A 394 52.88 69.16 -64.90
CA ALA A 394 52.86 69.76 -66.22
C ALA A 394 53.55 71.10 -66.16
N ASP A 395 54.21 71.47 -67.25
CA ASP A 395 54.76 72.80 -67.33
C ASP A 395 53.64 73.84 -67.26
N LYS A 396 53.74 74.71 -66.28
CA LYS A 396 52.72 75.74 -66.02
C LYS A 396 53.34 77.13 -66.08
#